data_cb88471ecd7a5b3368e35793804e2a07
#
_entry.id   cb88471ecd7a5b3368e35793804e2a07
#
_cell.length_a   1.000
_cell.length_b   1.000
_cell.length_c   1.000
_cell.angle_alpha   90.00
_cell.angle_beta   90.00
_cell.angle_gamma   90.00
#
_symmetry.space_group_name_H-M   'P 1'
#
loop_
_entity.id
_entity.type
_entity.pdbx_description
1 polymer ?
#
loop_
_entity_poly.entity_id
_entity_poly.type
_entity_poly.pdbx_seq_one_letter_code
_entity_poly.pdbx_strand_id
1 'polypeptide(L)'
;EAPLGTLCVNAYAYPYIGGELLDSVLPYLTYLTPFTYGITPAGVLAPLDDARLLERAAHYGAKSLMHLSTLTPEGNFSSENAAALLQNDRAHSALLAEILQTMAKKGYCGLDVDFEYVPPELREDYAAFVCRMREALNTEGKPVVAALAPKTSAQQRGLLYEAHDYALLSKAANAVFLMTYEWGYVYGEPQAIAPLPQVCAVLDYALSVTAGENIFLGAPLYAYDWPLPYEKGRTRAETFSSQAAVARARLVGAEIEFDETARSPYYHYFDKMRLEHAVWF
;
A
#
# COMPACT_ATOMS: atom_id res chain seq x y z
N GLU A 1 -16.09 27.62 -6.42
CA GLU A 1 -14.95 27.08 -5.67
C GLU A 1 -13.69 27.17 -6.54
N ALA A 2 -12.57 27.59 -5.96
CA ALA A 2 -11.30 27.62 -6.69
C ALA A 2 -10.87 26.17 -6.99
N PRO A 3 -10.22 25.89 -8.16
CA PRO A 3 -9.72 24.55 -8.44
C PRO A 3 -8.70 24.16 -7.38
N LEU A 4 -8.80 22.93 -6.85
CA LEU A 4 -7.94 22.37 -5.80
C LEU A 4 -6.49 22.15 -6.24
N GLY A 5 -6.12 22.57 -7.46
CA GLY A 5 -4.79 22.34 -8.03
C GLY A 5 -4.69 20.97 -8.73
N THR A 6 -3.47 20.60 -9.11
CA THR A 6 -3.19 19.32 -9.76
C THR A 6 -2.96 18.24 -8.70
N LEU A 7 -3.76 17.17 -8.72
CA LEU A 7 -3.55 16.03 -7.85
C LEU A 7 -2.38 15.17 -8.38
N CYS A 8 -1.55 14.68 -7.45
CA CYS A 8 -0.58 13.64 -7.73
C CYS A 8 -1.26 12.27 -7.47
N VAL A 9 -1.39 11.46 -8.51
CA VAL A 9 -2.05 10.14 -8.42
C VAL A 9 -1.02 9.05 -8.63
N ASN A 10 -0.88 8.16 -7.64
CA ASN A 10 -0.07 6.95 -7.72
C ASN A 10 -0.97 5.71 -7.70
N ALA A 11 -0.67 4.72 -8.52
CA ALA A 11 -1.34 3.42 -8.47
C ALA A 11 -0.33 2.29 -8.32
N TYR A 12 -0.63 1.35 -7.41
CA TYR A 12 0.11 0.10 -7.29
C TYR A 12 -0.46 -0.93 -8.26
N ALA A 13 0.41 -1.64 -8.94
CA ALA A 13 0.01 -2.66 -9.90
C ALA A 13 0.85 -3.93 -9.78
N TYR A 14 0.18 -5.08 -9.73
CA TYR A 14 0.87 -6.36 -9.87
C TYR A 14 1.31 -6.59 -11.32
N PRO A 15 2.44 -7.30 -11.55
CA PRO A 15 2.92 -7.60 -12.90
C PRO A 15 1.90 -8.31 -13.80
N TYR A 16 0.95 -9.03 -13.22
CA TYR A 16 -0.09 -9.78 -13.95
C TYR A 16 -1.39 -9.00 -14.20
N ILE A 17 -1.46 -7.71 -13.88
CA ILE A 17 -2.65 -6.87 -14.17
C ILE A 17 -3.03 -6.95 -15.66
N GLY A 18 -4.34 -7.01 -15.95
CA GLY A 18 -4.84 -7.03 -17.33
C GLY A 18 -4.42 -5.78 -18.12
N GLY A 19 -3.99 -5.97 -19.38
CA GLY A 19 -3.48 -4.88 -20.21
C GLY A 19 -4.52 -3.79 -20.47
N GLU A 20 -5.75 -4.16 -20.77
CA GLU A 20 -6.85 -3.21 -21.03
C GLU A 20 -7.15 -2.33 -19.81
N LEU A 21 -7.17 -2.92 -18.61
CA LEU A 21 -7.36 -2.18 -17.36
C LEU A 21 -6.19 -1.21 -17.13
N LEU A 22 -4.95 -1.70 -17.28
CA LEU A 22 -3.75 -0.87 -17.12
C LEU A 22 -3.79 0.33 -18.08
N ASP A 23 -4.07 0.10 -19.36
CA ASP A 23 -4.13 1.14 -20.38
C ASP A 23 -5.25 2.15 -20.14
N SER A 24 -6.35 1.73 -19.54
CA SER A 24 -7.48 2.60 -19.21
C SER A 24 -7.20 3.59 -18.08
N VAL A 25 -6.29 3.26 -17.16
CA VAL A 25 -5.97 4.09 -15.99
C VAL A 25 -4.69 4.91 -16.15
N LEU A 26 -3.70 4.41 -16.89
CA LEU A 26 -2.40 5.08 -17.05
C LEU A 26 -2.46 6.55 -17.48
N PRO A 27 -3.39 7.00 -18.38
CA PRO A 27 -3.49 8.42 -18.74
C PRO A 27 -3.80 9.36 -17.58
N TYR A 28 -4.30 8.85 -16.46
CA TYR A 28 -4.68 9.63 -15.29
C TYR A 28 -3.66 9.56 -14.15
N LEU A 29 -2.58 8.78 -14.33
CA LEU A 29 -1.58 8.58 -13.28
C LEU A 29 -0.42 9.56 -13.41
N THR A 30 0.05 10.05 -12.26
CA THR A 30 1.38 10.67 -12.13
C THR A 30 2.44 9.60 -12.00
N TYR A 31 2.16 8.59 -11.16
CA TYR A 31 3.04 7.47 -10.89
C TYR A 31 2.33 6.13 -11.07
N LEU A 32 3.08 5.15 -11.57
CA LEU A 32 2.77 3.73 -11.47
C LEU A 32 3.84 3.07 -10.60
N THR A 33 3.42 2.31 -9.61
CA THR A 33 4.31 1.61 -8.68
C THR A 33 4.14 0.10 -8.85
N PRO A 34 5.04 -0.59 -9.60
CA PRO A 34 5.02 -2.04 -9.72
C PRO A 34 5.24 -2.71 -8.37
N PHE A 35 4.34 -3.58 -7.94
CA PHE A 35 4.38 -4.26 -6.66
C PHE A 35 4.94 -5.68 -6.83
N THR A 36 6.03 -6.11 -6.20
CA THR A 36 6.98 -5.41 -5.35
C THR A 36 8.37 -6.07 -5.48
N TYR A 37 9.43 -5.31 -5.25
CA TYR A 37 10.75 -5.88 -4.97
C TYR A 37 10.80 -6.29 -3.50
N GLY A 38 10.96 -7.58 -3.24
CA GLY A 38 11.30 -8.09 -1.91
C GLY A 38 12.78 -7.91 -1.60
N ILE A 39 13.14 -8.12 -0.35
CA ILE A 39 14.55 -8.12 0.11
C ILE A 39 14.90 -9.40 0.84
N THR A 40 16.16 -9.80 0.74
CA THR A 40 16.74 -10.82 1.61
C THR A 40 17.39 -10.18 2.85
N PRO A 41 17.65 -10.94 3.93
CA PRO A 41 18.38 -10.44 5.10
C PRO A 41 19.78 -9.88 4.79
N ALA A 42 20.38 -10.30 3.68
CA ALA A 42 21.68 -9.82 3.23
C ALA A 42 21.62 -8.52 2.41
N GLY A 43 20.42 -7.94 2.21
CA GLY A 43 20.24 -6.73 1.42
C GLY A 43 20.26 -6.96 -0.10
N VAL A 44 19.89 -8.15 -0.55
CA VAL A 44 19.79 -8.48 -1.98
C VAL A 44 18.32 -8.33 -2.41
N LEU A 45 18.08 -7.67 -3.54
CA LEU A 45 16.74 -7.51 -4.13
C LEU A 45 16.22 -8.83 -4.71
N ALA A 46 15.00 -9.19 -4.37
CA ALA A 46 14.27 -10.23 -5.08
C ALA A 46 13.83 -9.68 -6.46
N PRO A 47 14.00 -10.44 -7.54
CA PRO A 47 13.66 -9.93 -8.88
C PRO A 47 12.15 -9.72 -9.05
N LEU A 48 11.78 -8.68 -9.83
CA LEU A 48 10.40 -8.37 -10.21
C LEU A 48 10.29 -8.32 -11.74
N ASP A 49 9.28 -9.00 -12.28
CA ASP A 49 8.94 -8.93 -13.70
C ASP A 49 8.04 -7.71 -13.98
N ASP A 50 8.65 -6.55 -14.03
CA ASP A 50 8.01 -5.24 -14.16
C ASP A 50 8.13 -4.62 -15.55
N ALA A 51 8.84 -5.24 -16.47
CA ALA A 51 9.20 -4.66 -17.78
C ALA A 51 7.98 -4.13 -18.53
N ARG A 52 6.90 -4.92 -18.60
CA ARG A 52 5.65 -4.53 -19.25
C ARG A 52 4.99 -3.31 -18.59
N LEU A 53 5.00 -3.25 -17.27
CA LEU A 53 4.41 -2.12 -16.51
C LEU A 53 5.18 -0.83 -16.79
N LEU A 54 6.51 -0.89 -16.77
CA LEU A 54 7.38 0.26 -17.03
C LEU A 54 7.25 0.78 -18.46
N GLU A 55 7.23 -0.13 -19.45
CA GLU A 55 7.02 0.21 -20.87
C GLU A 55 5.67 0.92 -21.05
N ARG A 56 4.58 0.35 -20.49
CA ARG A 56 3.25 0.95 -20.61
C ARG A 56 3.15 2.30 -19.88
N ALA A 57 3.72 2.42 -18.69
CA ALA A 57 3.76 3.69 -17.95
C ALA A 57 4.46 4.77 -18.78
N ALA A 58 5.64 4.47 -19.32
CA ALA A 58 6.41 5.40 -20.17
C ALA A 58 5.63 5.80 -21.43
N HIS A 59 4.92 4.85 -22.07
CA HIS A 59 4.10 5.13 -23.25
C HIS A 59 3.01 6.18 -22.98
N TYR A 60 2.39 6.15 -21.79
CA TYR A 60 1.34 7.10 -21.39
C TYR A 60 1.89 8.34 -20.65
N GLY A 61 3.20 8.46 -20.46
CA GLY A 61 3.83 9.58 -19.78
C GLY A 61 3.76 9.52 -18.25
N ALA A 62 3.27 8.41 -17.67
CA ALA A 62 3.34 8.16 -16.24
C ALA A 62 4.77 7.79 -15.83
N LYS A 63 5.24 8.32 -14.69
CA LYS A 63 6.53 7.95 -14.11
C LYS A 63 6.38 6.69 -13.27
N SER A 64 7.49 5.99 -12.98
CA SER A 64 7.42 4.79 -12.14
C SER A 64 8.23 4.96 -10.85
N LEU A 65 7.64 4.59 -9.71
CA LEU A 65 8.33 4.43 -8.43
C LEU A 65 8.73 2.97 -8.25
N MET A 66 9.95 2.74 -7.75
CA MET A 66 10.42 1.42 -7.37
C MET A 66 9.85 1.09 -5.99
N HIS A 67 9.04 0.04 -5.89
CA HIS A 67 8.48 -0.40 -4.61
C HIS A 67 9.38 -1.42 -3.95
N LEU A 68 9.78 -1.16 -2.71
CA LEU A 68 10.65 -1.99 -1.90
C LEU A 68 9.93 -2.45 -0.66
N SER A 69 9.80 -3.75 -0.46
CA SER A 69 9.11 -4.31 0.71
C SER A 69 9.88 -5.45 1.36
N THR A 70 9.46 -5.84 2.56
CA THR A 70 9.93 -7.05 3.26
C THR A 70 9.10 -8.28 2.90
N LEU A 71 8.32 -8.22 1.81
CA LEU A 71 7.49 -9.32 1.35
C LEU A 71 8.36 -10.50 0.90
N THR A 72 8.05 -11.69 1.41
CA THR A 72 8.70 -12.93 1.01
C THR A 72 8.06 -13.52 -0.26
N PRO A 73 8.72 -14.49 -0.93
CA PRO A 73 8.12 -15.19 -2.06
C PRO A 73 6.78 -15.90 -1.74
N GLU A 74 6.57 -16.23 -0.47
CA GLU A 74 5.33 -16.86 0.05
C GLU A 74 4.21 -15.84 0.23
N GLY A 75 4.46 -14.55 0.05
CA GLY A 75 3.48 -13.47 0.11
C GLY A 75 3.21 -12.93 1.52
N ASN A 76 4.16 -13.08 2.44
CA ASN A 76 4.07 -12.53 3.80
C ASN A 76 5.16 -11.49 4.05
N PHE A 77 4.82 -10.41 4.74
CA PHE A 77 5.82 -9.47 5.25
C PHE A 77 6.65 -10.13 6.37
N SER A 78 7.98 -10.00 6.28
CA SER A 78 8.91 -10.65 7.21
C SER A 78 9.52 -9.64 8.19
N SER A 79 9.12 -9.72 9.46
CA SER A 79 9.77 -8.99 10.56
C SER A 79 11.25 -9.38 10.70
N GLU A 80 11.60 -10.63 10.43
CA GLU A 80 12.97 -11.13 10.52
C GLU A 80 13.87 -10.51 9.43
N ASN A 81 13.38 -10.44 8.18
CA ASN A 81 14.10 -9.78 7.10
C ASN A 81 14.28 -8.29 7.37
N ALA A 82 13.22 -7.62 7.88
CA ALA A 82 13.30 -6.23 8.30
C ALA A 82 14.37 -6.03 9.37
N ALA A 83 14.33 -6.81 10.46
CA ALA A 83 15.28 -6.70 11.55
C ALA A 83 16.72 -6.99 11.12
N ALA A 84 16.95 -8.05 10.35
CA ALA A 84 18.27 -8.42 9.86
C ALA A 84 18.87 -7.35 8.93
N LEU A 85 18.05 -6.74 8.08
CA LEU A 85 18.49 -5.63 7.26
C LEU A 85 18.78 -4.40 8.10
N LEU A 86 17.83 -3.93 8.92
CA LEU A 86 17.94 -2.66 9.66
C LEU A 86 19.12 -2.62 10.63
N GLN A 87 19.56 -3.76 11.14
CA GLN A 87 20.71 -3.89 12.03
C GLN A 87 22.05 -4.12 11.32
N ASN A 88 22.09 -4.04 9.99
CA ASN A 88 23.28 -4.39 9.20
C ASN A 88 23.69 -3.31 8.19
N ASP A 89 24.63 -2.45 8.56
CA ASP A 89 25.14 -1.36 7.72
C ASP A 89 25.72 -1.83 6.38
N ARG A 90 26.30 -3.05 6.34
CA ARG A 90 26.82 -3.61 5.07
C ARG A 90 25.68 -3.97 4.14
N ALA A 91 24.60 -4.54 4.69
CA ALA A 91 23.40 -4.85 3.93
C ALA A 91 22.73 -3.57 3.41
N HIS A 92 22.67 -2.49 4.20
CA HIS A 92 22.19 -1.17 3.74
C HIS A 92 22.98 -0.68 2.51
N SER A 93 24.31 -0.76 2.57
CA SER A 93 25.18 -0.29 1.48
C SER A 93 25.03 -1.15 0.23
N ALA A 94 24.93 -2.47 0.40
CA ALA A 94 24.70 -3.40 -0.71
C ALA A 94 23.33 -3.16 -1.37
N LEU A 95 22.27 -3.06 -0.57
CA LEU A 95 20.90 -2.79 -1.06
C LEU A 95 20.82 -1.46 -1.79
N LEU A 96 21.41 -0.39 -1.25
CA LEU A 96 21.43 0.91 -1.90
C LEU A 96 22.10 0.84 -3.28
N ALA A 97 23.23 0.15 -3.39
CA ALA A 97 23.91 -0.03 -4.66
C ALA A 97 23.05 -0.79 -5.69
N GLU A 98 22.36 -1.85 -5.26
CA GLU A 98 21.41 -2.59 -6.14
C GLU A 98 20.20 -1.74 -6.54
N ILE A 99 19.65 -0.95 -5.62
CA ILE A 99 18.56 -0.01 -5.89
C ILE A 99 18.99 0.98 -6.97
N LEU A 100 20.11 1.68 -6.78
CA LEU A 100 20.63 2.67 -7.74
C LEU A 100 20.88 2.04 -9.11
N GLN A 101 21.50 0.86 -9.16
CA GLN A 101 21.73 0.13 -10.41
C GLN A 101 20.42 -0.25 -11.09
N THR A 102 19.45 -0.76 -10.34
CA THR A 102 18.14 -1.18 -10.86
C THR A 102 17.36 0.03 -11.38
N MET A 103 17.33 1.13 -10.63
CA MET A 103 16.66 2.36 -11.02
C MET A 103 17.26 2.96 -12.29
N ALA A 104 18.59 3.01 -12.38
CA ALA A 104 19.28 3.49 -13.57
C ALA A 104 19.00 2.61 -14.80
N LYS A 105 19.01 1.29 -14.64
CA LYS A 105 18.75 0.32 -15.72
C LYS A 105 17.30 0.36 -16.20
N LYS A 106 16.34 0.53 -15.31
CA LYS A 106 14.90 0.38 -15.59
C LYS A 106 14.15 1.70 -15.71
N GLY A 107 14.78 2.84 -15.38
CA GLY A 107 14.18 4.18 -15.53
C GLY A 107 13.24 4.57 -14.38
N TYR A 108 13.37 3.98 -13.21
CA TYR A 108 12.62 4.40 -12.02
C TYR A 108 13.00 5.82 -11.58
N CYS A 109 11.99 6.62 -11.24
CA CYS A 109 12.16 8.04 -10.87
C CYS A 109 12.18 8.30 -9.37
N GLY A 110 11.89 7.31 -8.53
CA GLY A 110 11.87 7.41 -7.08
C GLY A 110 11.70 6.04 -6.43
N LEU A 111 11.80 6.00 -5.11
CA LEU A 111 11.68 4.81 -4.27
C LEU A 111 10.46 4.94 -3.37
N ASP A 112 9.73 3.84 -3.20
CA ASP A 112 8.65 3.68 -2.23
C ASP A 112 9.00 2.53 -1.29
N VAL A 113 9.15 2.83 0.01
CA VAL A 113 9.58 1.89 1.05
C VAL A 113 8.38 1.45 1.86
N ASP A 114 8.07 0.16 1.81
CA ASP A 114 6.94 -0.46 2.48
C ASP A 114 7.41 -1.64 3.36
N PHE A 115 7.92 -1.31 4.53
CA PHE A 115 8.36 -2.29 5.52
C PHE A 115 7.30 -2.41 6.60
N GLU A 116 6.53 -3.48 6.54
CA GLU A 116 5.50 -3.77 7.53
C GLU A 116 6.04 -4.71 8.64
N TYR A 117 5.37 -4.68 9.79
CA TYR A 117 5.69 -5.51 10.98
C TYR A 117 7.13 -5.38 11.44
N VAL A 118 7.74 -4.21 11.27
CA VAL A 118 9.05 -3.88 11.82
C VAL A 118 8.99 -3.97 13.36
N PRO A 119 9.94 -4.68 14.02
CA PRO A 119 9.96 -4.72 15.48
C PRO A 119 9.98 -3.32 16.11
N PRO A 120 9.17 -3.07 17.16
CA PRO A 120 9.04 -1.73 17.77
C PRO A 120 10.36 -1.11 18.25
N GLU A 121 11.29 -1.93 18.70
CA GLU A 121 12.63 -1.53 19.13
C GLU A 121 13.51 -1.00 18.00
N LEU A 122 13.18 -1.33 16.75
CA LEU A 122 13.91 -0.89 15.54
C LEU A 122 13.26 0.35 14.88
N ARG A 123 12.35 1.02 15.56
CA ARG A 123 11.66 2.22 15.05
C ARG A 123 12.60 3.31 14.57
N GLU A 124 13.67 3.57 15.34
CA GLU A 124 14.67 4.59 15.02
C GLU A 124 15.60 4.11 13.89
N ASP A 125 15.97 2.82 13.88
CA ASP A 125 16.76 2.22 12.82
C ASP A 125 16.03 2.25 11.49
N TYR A 126 14.69 2.00 11.50
CA TYR A 126 13.87 2.11 10.31
C TYR A 126 13.84 3.54 9.75
N ALA A 127 13.64 4.54 10.61
CA ALA A 127 13.69 5.93 10.18
C ALA A 127 15.08 6.33 9.66
N ALA A 128 16.16 5.87 10.30
CA ALA A 128 17.53 6.09 9.85
C ALA A 128 17.81 5.43 8.48
N PHE A 129 17.29 4.22 8.25
CA PHE A 129 17.36 3.55 6.95
C PHE A 129 16.68 4.36 5.85
N VAL A 130 15.42 4.80 6.07
CA VAL A 130 14.67 5.62 5.11
C VAL A 130 15.40 6.94 4.84
N CYS A 131 15.93 7.59 5.87
CA CYS A 131 16.72 8.81 5.74
C CYS A 131 17.96 8.60 4.86
N ARG A 132 18.71 7.53 5.09
CA ARG A 132 19.88 7.16 4.28
C ARG A 132 19.53 6.92 2.81
N MET A 133 18.40 6.24 2.54
CA MET A 133 17.92 6.05 1.16
C MET A 133 17.57 7.40 0.53
N ARG A 134 16.86 8.26 1.25
CA ARG A 134 16.52 9.62 0.77
C ARG A 134 17.75 10.45 0.47
N GLU A 135 18.72 10.51 1.38
CA GLU A 135 19.93 11.31 1.19
C GLU A 135 20.69 10.88 -0.07
N ALA A 136 20.84 9.59 -0.29
CA ALA A 136 21.51 9.08 -1.46
C ALA A 136 20.73 9.34 -2.75
N LEU A 137 19.42 9.04 -2.78
CA LEU A 137 18.59 9.15 -3.97
C LEU A 137 18.28 10.59 -4.36
N ASN A 138 18.17 11.51 -3.39
CA ASN A 138 17.92 12.93 -3.67
C ASN A 138 19.11 13.59 -4.38
N THR A 139 20.33 13.06 -4.28
CA THR A 139 21.47 13.56 -5.09
C THR A 139 21.26 13.37 -6.59
N GLU A 140 20.40 12.44 -6.97
CA GLU A 140 19.99 12.17 -8.35
C GLU A 140 18.58 12.72 -8.68
N GLY A 141 17.98 13.52 -7.78
CA GLY A 141 16.66 14.08 -7.94
C GLY A 141 15.52 13.05 -7.81
N LYS A 142 15.79 11.88 -7.20
CA LYS A 142 14.82 10.78 -7.00
C LYS A 142 14.22 10.86 -5.61
N PRO A 143 12.90 11.10 -5.47
CA PRO A 143 12.24 11.14 -4.17
C PRO A 143 12.11 9.75 -3.54
N VAL A 144 12.00 9.76 -2.20
CA VAL A 144 11.68 8.58 -1.39
C VAL A 144 10.35 8.79 -0.69
N VAL A 145 9.44 7.84 -0.84
CA VAL A 145 8.16 7.73 -0.15
C VAL A 145 8.28 6.64 0.91
N ALA A 146 7.61 6.77 2.04
CA ALA A 146 7.49 5.71 3.04
C ALA A 146 6.02 5.38 3.27
N ALA A 147 5.66 4.10 3.09
CA ALA A 147 4.32 3.61 3.42
C ALA A 147 4.15 3.46 4.93
N LEU A 148 3.01 3.91 5.45
CA LEU A 148 2.72 3.97 6.88
C LEU A 148 1.40 3.26 7.19
N ALA A 149 1.41 2.38 8.18
CA ALA A 149 0.21 1.77 8.75
C ALA A 149 -0.75 2.84 9.31
N PRO A 150 -2.08 2.62 9.25
CA PRO A 150 -3.06 3.63 9.62
C PRO A 150 -3.11 3.87 11.14
N LYS A 151 -2.49 4.95 11.62
CA LYS A 151 -2.46 5.34 13.03
C LYS A 151 -3.30 6.58 13.28
N THR A 152 -3.94 6.61 14.45
CA THR A 152 -4.70 7.76 14.95
C THR A 152 -4.00 8.47 16.11
N SER A 153 -2.88 7.94 16.59
CA SER A 153 -2.06 8.55 17.64
C SER A 153 -0.63 7.99 17.65
N ALA A 154 0.29 8.71 18.30
CA ALA A 154 1.66 8.24 18.51
C ALA A 154 1.73 6.98 19.40
N GLN A 155 0.77 6.81 20.30
CA GLN A 155 0.73 5.74 21.30
C GLN A 155 0.00 4.48 20.82
N GLN A 156 -0.44 4.43 19.56
CA GLN A 156 -1.14 3.24 19.03
C GLN A 156 -0.23 2.02 19.07
N ARG A 157 -0.70 0.96 19.78
CA ARG A 157 0.05 -0.27 20.01
C ARG A 157 -0.21 -1.32 18.93
N GLY A 158 0.76 -2.20 18.75
CA GLY A 158 0.72 -3.35 17.87
C GLY A 158 1.91 -3.40 16.93
N LEU A 159 2.33 -4.60 16.56
CA LEU A 159 3.52 -4.85 15.75
C LEU A 159 3.48 -4.13 14.38
N LEU A 160 2.29 -4.01 13.79
CA LEU A 160 2.11 -3.25 12.54
C LEU A 160 2.34 -1.73 12.72
N TYR A 161 2.10 -1.20 13.93
CA TYR A 161 1.96 0.25 14.15
C TYR A 161 3.17 0.91 14.82
N GLU A 162 3.80 0.23 15.80
CA GLU A 162 4.70 0.89 16.74
C GLU A 162 5.97 1.42 16.07
N ALA A 163 6.53 0.70 15.09
CA ALA A 163 7.69 1.17 14.34
C ALA A 163 7.34 2.20 13.25
N HIS A 164 6.06 2.34 12.88
CA HIS A 164 5.60 3.38 11.97
C HIS A 164 5.42 4.70 12.73
N ASP A 165 6.51 5.33 13.14
CA ASP A 165 6.50 6.63 13.77
C ASP A 165 6.34 7.72 12.72
N TYR A 166 5.14 8.32 12.65
CA TYR A 166 4.82 9.34 11.65
C TYR A 166 5.74 10.56 11.71
N ALA A 167 6.10 11.01 12.93
CA ALA A 167 6.96 12.17 13.10
C ALA A 167 8.42 11.90 12.67
N LEU A 168 8.92 10.68 12.88
CA LEU A 168 10.26 10.28 12.43
C LEU A 168 10.29 10.01 10.92
N LEU A 169 9.33 9.20 10.41
CA LEU A 169 9.32 8.77 9.02
C LEU A 169 8.98 9.90 8.06
N SER A 170 8.10 10.85 8.44
CA SER A 170 7.84 12.04 7.60
C SER A 170 9.05 12.98 7.49
N LYS A 171 9.95 12.98 8.47
CA LYS A 171 11.23 13.71 8.37
C LYS A 171 12.29 12.93 7.60
N ALA A 172 12.22 11.60 7.67
CA ALA A 172 13.15 10.71 6.99
C ALA A 172 12.89 10.59 5.49
N ALA A 173 11.64 10.63 5.04
CA ALA A 173 11.22 10.53 3.65
C ALA A 173 10.97 11.91 3.00
N ASN A 174 10.73 11.96 1.68
CA ASN A 174 10.22 13.15 0.99
C ASN A 174 8.71 13.28 1.10
N ALA A 175 8.02 12.14 1.16
CA ALA A 175 6.58 12.05 1.38
C ALA A 175 6.25 10.74 2.11
N VAL A 176 5.05 10.67 2.69
CA VAL A 176 4.52 9.45 3.30
C VAL A 176 3.26 9.00 2.58
N PHE A 177 3.06 7.70 2.49
CA PHE A 177 1.85 7.08 1.97
C PHE A 177 1.08 6.45 3.13
N LEU A 178 -0.11 6.94 3.40
CA LEU A 178 -0.96 6.41 4.47
C LEU A 178 -1.80 5.26 3.93
N MET A 179 -1.62 4.06 4.47
CA MET A 179 -2.39 2.87 4.11
C MET A 179 -3.77 2.89 4.78
N THR A 180 -4.62 3.85 4.40
CA THR A 180 -5.93 4.12 4.98
C THR A 180 -6.99 3.13 4.52
N TYR A 181 -6.74 1.84 4.74
CA TYR A 181 -7.62 0.71 4.40
C TYR A 181 -7.38 -0.47 5.35
N GLU A 182 -8.05 -1.61 5.13
CA GLU A 182 -7.96 -2.83 5.93
C GLU A 182 -8.64 -2.74 7.32
N TRP A 183 -9.62 -1.83 7.52
CA TRP A 183 -10.50 -1.94 8.68
C TRP A 183 -11.42 -3.15 8.54
N GLY A 184 -12.14 -3.30 7.41
CA GLY A 184 -12.60 -4.60 6.95
C GLY A 184 -11.44 -5.33 6.29
N TYR A 185 -11.08 -6.50 6.76
CA TYR A 185 -10.00 -7.30 6.22
C TYR A 185 -10.34 -8.80 6.21
N VAL A 186 -9.57 -9.57 5.49
CA VAL A 186 -9.88 -10.97 5.13
C VAL A 186 -10.24 -11.88 6.31
N TYR A 187 -9.74 -11.64 7.51
CA TYR A 187 -10.02 -12.43 8.72
C TYR A 187 -10.85 -11.67 9.76
N GLY A 188 -11.19 -10.41 9.49
CA GLY A 188 -12.00 -9.57 10.37
C GLY A 188 -13.49 -9.74 10.15
N GLU A 189 -14.27 -9.05 10.99
CA GLU A 189 -15.72 -8.95 10.82
C GLU A 189 -16.06 -8.18 9.53
N PRO A 190 -17.19 -8.51 8.87
CA PRO A 190 -17.66 -7.77 7.71
C PRO A 190 -17.91 -6.30 8.02
N GLN A 191 -17.17 -5.42 7.36
CA GLN A 191 -17.32 -3.97 7.43
C GLN A 191 -16.61 -3.30 6.26
N ALA A 192 -16.82 -1.99 6.09
CA ALA A 192 -16.13 -1.20 5.08
C ALA A 192 -14.61 -1.33 5.19
N ILE A 193 -13.93 -1.45 4.05
CA ILE A 193 -12.48 -1.59 3.98
C ILE A 193 -11.79 -0.29 4.39
N ALA A 194 -12.35 0.86 3.98
CA ALA A 194 -11.83 2.20 4.27
C ALA A 194 -12.96 3.13 4.77
N PRO A 195 -13.52 2.91 5.98
CA PRO A 195 -14.60 3.74 6.48
C PRO A 195 -14.15 5.19 6.67
N LEU A 196 -14.88 6.15 6.10
CA LEU A 196 -14.49 7.56 6.08
C LEU A 196 -14.12 8.15 7.45
N PRO A 197 -14.85 7.89 8.56
CA PRO A 197 -14.47 8.43 9.86
C PRO A 197 -13.08 7.99 10.32
N GLN A 198 -12.71 6.74 10.06
CA GLN A 198 -11.40 6.19 10.40
C GLN A 198 -10.30 6.76 9.49
N VAL A 199 -10.57 6.89 8.19
CA VAL A 199 -9.67 7.56 7.25
C VAL A 199 -9.39 8.99 7.69
N CYS A 200 -10.43 9.76 8.05
CA CYS A 200 -10.29 11.12 8.58
C CYS A 200 -9.45 11.16 9.85
N ALA A 201 -9.69 10.26 10.80
CA ALA A 201 -8.92 10.23 12.05
C ALA A 201 -7.42 9.95 11.82
N VAL A 202 -7.06 9.10 10.85
CA VAL A 202 -5.67 8.87 10.47
C VAL A 202 -5.07 10.11 9.81
N LEU A 203 -5.81 10.76 8.90
CA LEU A 203 -5.35 11.96 8.23
C LEU A 203 -5.17 13.13 9.21
N ASP A 204 -6.09 13.32 10.15
CA ASP A 204 -5.98 14.35 11.19
C ASP A 204 -4.72 14.15 12.05
N TYR A 205 -4.42 12.90 12.43
CA TYR A 205 -3.18 12.61 13.14
C TYR A 205 -1.95 12.87 12.27
N ALA A 206 -1.94 12.44 11.01
CA ALA A 206 -0.83 12.69 10.10
C ALA A 206 -0.58 14.20 9.91
N LEU A 207 -1.63 15.00 9.70
CA LEU A 207 -1.54 16.46 9.55
C LEU A 207 -1.06 17.17 10.82
N SER A 208 -1.17 16.53 11.99
CA SER A 208 -0.61 17.08 13.24
C SER A 208 0.92 17.00 13.32
N VAL A 209 1.55 16.18 12.47
CA VAL A 209 3.00 15.90 12.50
C VAL A 209 3.73 16.13 11.19
N THR A 210 3.01 16.26 10.07
CA THR A 210 3.60 16.54 8.74
C THR A 210 2.69 17.43 7.90
N ALA A 211 3.26 18.06 6.87
CA ALA A 211 2.52 18.92 5.95
C ALA A 211 1.70 18.08 4.95
N GLY A 212 0.51 18.57 4.61
CA GLY A 212 -0.42 17.86 3.73
C GLY A 212 0.10 17.59 2.31
N GLU A 213 0.95 18.49 1.78
CA GLU A 213 1.59 18.30 0.48
C GLU A 213 2.57 17.13 0.41
N ASN A 214 2.98 16.61 1.58
CA ASN A 214 3.86 15.43 1.70
C ASN A 214 3.10 14.15 2.04
N ILE A 215 1.77 14.13 1.89
CA ILE A 215 0.94 12.98 2.19
C ILE A 215 0.30 12.44 0.91
N PHE A 216 0.50 11.14 0.66
CA PHE A 216 -0.35 10.36 -0.22
C PHE A 216 -1.39 9.62 0.64
N LEU A 217 -2.66 9.74 0.27
CA LEU A 217 -3.75 9.04 0.94
C LEU A 217 -4.12 7.78 0.16
N GLY A 218 -4.06 6.62 0.82
CA GLY A 218 -4.38 5.33 0.22
C GLY A 218 -5.90 5.11 0.06
N ALA A 219 -6.30 4.59 -1.10
CA ALA A 219 -7.67 4.19 -1.38
C ALA A 219 -7.68 2.75 -1.90
N PRO A 220 -8.50 1.83 -1.32
CA PRO A 220 -8.58 0.46 -1.79
C PRO A 220 -9.35 0.37 -3.11
N LEU A 221 -8.89 -0.53 -4.01
CA LEU A 221 -9.57 -0.85 -5.28
C LEU A 221 -9.95 -2.33 -5.31
N TYR A 222 -10.29 -2.89 -4.15
CA TYR A 222 -10.66 -4.29 -3.97
C TYR A 222 -11.88 -4.43 -3.06
N ALA A 223 -12.41 -5.64 -3.00
CA ALA A 223 -13.57 -6.01 -2.24
C ALA A 223 -13.28 -7.26 -1.41
N TYR A 224 -14.03 -7.41 -0.34
CA TYR A 224 -14.09 -8.63 0.47
C TYR A 224 -15.51 -9.20 0.49
N ASP A 225 -15.62 -10.52 0.40
CA ASP A 225 -16.85 -11.28 0.48
C ASP A 225 -16.75 -12.29 1.64
N TRP A 226 -17.48 -12.02 2.72
CA TRP A 226 -17.49 -12.87 3.92
C TRP A 226 -18.68 -13.80 3.91
N PRO A 227 -18.46 -15.13 4.05
CA PRO A 227 -19.55 -16.05 4.41
C PRO A 227 -20.03 -15.78 5.85
N LEU A 228 -21.35 -15.81 6.05
CA LEU A 228 -22.01 -15.56 7.33
C LEU A 228 -22.64 -16.84 7.90
N PRO A 229 -22.76 -17.00 9.24
CA PRO A 229 -22.33 -16.04 10.25
C PRO A 229 -20.81 -15.95 10.36
N TYR A 230 -20.31 -14.75 10.70
CA TYR A 230 -18.89 -14.56 10.99
C TYR A 230 -18.49 -15.33 12.26
N GLU A 231 -17.43 -16.11 12.15
CA GLU A 231 -16.80 -16.82 13.28
C GLU A 231 -15.34 -16.41 13.39
N LYS A 232 -14.98 -15.71 14.47
CA LYS A 232 -13.61 -15.25 14.73
C LYS A 232 -12.60 -16.40 14.68
N GLY A 233 -11.56 -16.23 13.87
CA GLY A 233 -10.49 -17.23 13.67
C GLY A 233 -10.86 -18.39 12.73
N ARG A 234 -12.06 -18.40 12.16
CA ARG A 234 -12.51 -19.40 11.18
C ARG A 234 -12.94 -18.77 9.87
N THR A 235 -13.76 -17.72 9.93
CA THR A 235 -14.23 -17.04 8.73
C THR A 235 -13.08 -16.35 8.03
N ARG A 236 -12.95 -16.61 6.74
CA ARG A 236 -12.02 -15.95 5.85
C ARG A 236 -12.79 -15.40 4.65
N ALA A 237 -12.69 -14.12 4.39
CA ALA A 237 -13.29 -13.50 3.21
C ALA A 237 -12.54 -13.90 1.93
N GLU A 238 -13.27 -13.96 0.83
CA GLU A 238 -12.70 -13.95 -0.51
C GLU A 238 -12.30 -12.51 -0.88
N THR A 239 -11.12 -12.35 -1.50
CA THR A 239 -10.62 -11.06 -2.01
C THR A 239 -10.77 -10.99 -3.52
N PHE A 240 -11.31 -9.90 -4.05
CA PHE A 240 -11.48 -9.70 -5.49
C PHE A 240 -11.57 -8.21 -5.83
N SER A 241 -11.63 -7.84 -7.11
CA SER A 241 -11.69 -6.44 -7.50
C SER A 241 -13.07 -5.82 -7.26
N SER A 242 -13.13 -4.49 -7.06
CA SER A 242 -14.40 -3.76 -6.96
C SER A 242 -15.28 -3.94 -8.21
N GLN A 243 -14.67 -4.06 -9.40
CA GLN A 243 -15.42 -4.38 -10.63
C GLN A 243 -16.06 -5.78 -10.55
N ALA A 244 -15.32 -6.76 -10.03
CA ALA A 244 -15.86 -8.12 -9.85
C ALA A 244 -16.97 -8.14 -8.77
N ALA A 245 -16.91 -7.27 -7.74
CA ALA A 245 -17.98 -7.11 -6.76
C ALA A 245 -19.29 -6.65 -7.42
N VAL A 246 -19.23 -5.62 -8.26
CA VAL A 246 -20.39 -5.13 -9.02
C VAL A 246 -20.93 -6.21 -9.97
N ALA A 247 -20.03 -6.94 -10.66
CA ALA A 247 -20.45 -8.04 -11.55
C ALA A 247 -21.12 -9.18 -10.77
N ARG A 248 -20.59 -9.53 -9.59
CA ARG A 248 -21.19 -10.54 -8.67
C ARG A 248 -22.59 -10.12 -8.22
N ALA A 249 -22.75 -8.86 -7.77
CA ALA A 249 -24.06 -8.35 -7.36
C ALA A 249 -25.12 -8.53 -8.48
N ARG A 250 -24.77 -8.16 -9.72
CA ARG A 250 -25.65 -8.37 -10.88
C ARG A 250 -25.98 -9.85 -11.12
N LEU A 251 -24.97 -10.71 -11.02
CA LEU A 251 -25.13 -12.15 -11.26
C LEU A 251 -26.07 -12.81 -10.24
N VAL A 252 -25.98 -12.42 -8.97
CA VAL A 252 -26.80 -12.98 -7.87
C VAL A 252 -28.09 -12.22 -7.65
N GLY A 253 -28.33 -11.12 -8.38
CA GLY A 253 -29.52 -10.28 -8.23
C GLY A 253 -29.57 -9.48 -6.94
N ALA A 254 -28.41 -9.18 -6.34
CA ALA A 254 -28.30 -8.37 -5.13
C ALA A 254 -28.38 -6.87 -5.47
N GLU A 255 -29.09 -6.11 -4.62
CA GLU A 255 -29.07 -4.65 -4.66
C GLU A 255 -27.82 -4.13 -3.96
N ILE A 256 -27.08 -3.23 -4.61
CA ILE A 256 -25.93 -2.57 -4.00
C ILE A 256 -26.46 -1.40 -3.17
N GLU A 257 -26.23 -1.46 -1.87
CA GLU A 257 -26.52 -0.43 -0.89
C GLU A 257 -25.30 0.46 -0.67
N PHE A 258 -25.47 1.59 -0.01
CA PHE A 258 -24.41 2.52 0.33
C PHE A 258 -24.49 2.94 1.79
N ASP A 259 -23.44 2.68 2.56
CA ASP A 259 -23.34 3.15 3.94
C ASP A 259 -22.89 4.61 3.96
N GLU A 260 -23.81 5.50 4.35
CA GLU A 260 -23.59 6.95 4.36
C GLU A 260 -22.54 7.40 5.40
N THR A 261 -22.32 6.62 6.45
CA THR A 261 -21.31 6.91 7.48
C THR A 261 -19.93 6.45 7.02
N ALA A 262 -19.82 5.20 6.61
CA ALA A 262 -18.58 4.63 6.09
C ALA A 262 -18.20 5.17 4.70
N ARG A 263 -19.20 5.72 3.97
CA ARG A 263 -19.09 6.16 2.56
C ARG A 263 -18.57 5.05 1.66
N SER A 264 -19.11 3.84 1.87
CA SER A 264 -18.69 2.62 1.15
C SER A 264 -19.89 1.84 0.66
N PRO A 265 -19.83 1.28 -0.56
CA PRO A 265 -20.85 0.39 -1.06
C PRO A 265 -20.73 -1.01 -0.44
N TYR A 266 -21.88 -1.65 -0.27
CA TYR A 266 -21.99 -3.02 0.22
C TYR A 266 -23.24 -3.70 -0.31
N TYR A 267 -23.29 -5.04 -0.19
CA TYR A 267 -24.52 -5.81 -0.43
C TYR A 267 -24.46 -7.14 0.31
N HIS A 268 -25.64 -7.73 0.47
CA HIS A 268 -25.81 -9.09 0.96
C HIS A 268 -26.42 -9.97 -0.13
N TYR A 269 -26.09 -11.27 -0.11
CA TYR A 269 -26.70 -12.25 -0.99
C TYR A 269 -26.66 -13.64 -0.38
N PHE A 270 -27.48 -14.56 -0.93
CA PHE A 270 -27.41 -15.98 -0.60
C PHE A 270 -26.78 -16.74 -1.77
N ASP A 271 -25.80 -17.58 -1.45
CA ASP A 271 -25.19 -18.47 -2.44
C ASP A 271 -26.12 -19.64 -2.83
N LYS A 272 -25.64 -20.53 -3.71
CA LYS A 272 -26.40 -21.71 -4.15
C LYS A 272 -26.70 -22.72 -3.02
N MET A 273 -25.92 -22.70 -1.95
CA MET A 273 -26.11 -23.52 -0.75
C MET A 273 -26.98 -22.84 0.32
N ARG A 274 -27.53 -21.66 0.00
CA ARG A 274 -28.29 -20.79 0.90
C ARG A 274 -27.46 -20.27 2.08
N LEU A 275 -26.16 -20.14 1.91
CA LEU A 275 -25.30 -19.44 2.85
C LEU A 275 -25.37 -17.94 2.55
N GLU A 276 -25.60 -17.14 3.58
CA GLU A 276 -25.60 -15.70 3.47
C GLU A 276 -24.16 -15.18 3.35
N HIS A 277 -23.98 -14.16 2.54
CA HIS A 277 -22.72 -13.45 2.33
C HIS A 277 -22.88 -11.96 2.52
N ALA A 278 -21.85 -11.31 3.03
CA ALA A 278 -21.72 -9.85 3.09
C ALA A 278 -20.52 -9.41 2.25
N VAL A 279 -20.73 -8.49 1.33
CA VAL A 279 -19.69 -7.93 0.45
C VAL A 279 -19.55 -6.44 0.71
N TRP A 280 -18.29 -5.98 0.90
CA TRP A 280 -17.93 -4.55 0.99
C TRP A 280 -16.83 -4.21 -0.02
N PHE A 281 -16.89 -3.00 -0.62
CA PHE A 281 -15.91 -2.55 -1.63
C PHE A 281 -15.80 -1.04 -1.77
#